data_184a4336e72a2ff89bc5b2737341e2e2
#
_entry.id   184a4336e72a2ff89bc5b2737341e2e2
#
_cell.length_a   1.000
_cell.length_b   1.000
_cell.length_c   1.000
_cell.angle_alpha   90.00
_cell.angle_beta   90.00
_cell.angle_gamma   90.00
#
_symmetry.space_group_name_H-M   'P 1'
#
loop_
_entity.id
_entity.type
_entity.pdbx_description
1 polymer ?
#
loop_
_entity_poly.entity_id
_entity_poly.type
_entity_poly.pdbx_seq_one_letter_code
_entity_poly.pdbx_strand_id
1 'polypeptide(L)'
;MSREKILIIDDTPANLDLLTAALEPRGYEILAAAGGEAGLKIAVRALPDLILLDVVMPGRDGFAICRELKAEDATREIPVLFITAKQETASVVNGFRVGAVDYILKPFQPDEVVGRVETHLKISRLTRELQRKNVELEAEVTRRRAAEEARERADARLSTLTAREAQRWGLAGFIGQSRLISKILQDIERLHLFANTSVLITGESGTGKELVARAIHHGSPRAGAPFIPVNCVAIPSELAESMLFGHLKGSFTGATADRKGWFELADGGTLFLDEIGDMPAALQAKLLRVLEDGEITPVGASQSKRVDVRVISATNADLGAKIASGDFRQDLYFRLARFIVQTPPLRERPEDIPLLCQHFLNLFAEEMGMAAPGLAPDALDWLTTYPFPGNVRELKNLIERALIASGGRAIERKHVHVLAAPGTASLPRESRPAPAASANLPLNLEEAENVLIQRALEQTRGNVAEAARLLGVNRSRIYRRFPQSNET
;
A
#
# COMPACT_ATOMS: atom_id res chain seq x y z
N MET A 1 -30.33 33.17 24.02
CA MET A 1 -30.21 32.31 25.21
C MET A 1 -31.60 32.17 25.78
N SER A 2 -32.08 30.97 26.09
CA SER A 2 -33.37 30.78 26.83
C SER A 2 -33.22 31.37 28.22
N ARG A 3 -34.27 32.03 28.70
CA ARG A 3 -34.29 32.54 30.08
C ARG A 3 -34.25 31.34 31.04
N GLU A 4 -33.50 31.49 32.16
CA GLU A 4 -33.47 30.46 33.22
C GLU A 4 -34.83 30.44 33.91
N LYS A 5 -35.37 29.23 34.16
CA LYS A 5 -36.67 29.01 34.72
C LYS A 5 -36.60 28.74 36.23
N ILE A 6 -37.31 29.50 37.01
CA ILE A 6 -37.39 29.31 38.45
C ILE A 6 -38.80 28.92 38.81
N LEU A 7 -38.97 27.76 39.47
CA LEU A 7 -40.26 27.34 40.01
C LEU A 7 -40.38 27.75 41.48
N ILE A 8 -41.41 28.51 41.79
CA ILE A 8 -41.73 28.91 43.17
C ILE A 8 -42.95 28.11 43.60
N ILE A 9 -42.84 27.40 44.77
CA ILE A 9 -43.92 26.59 45.38
C ILE A 9 -44.16 27.12 46.77
N ASP A 10 -45.23 27.83 46.95
CA ASP A 10 -45.69 28.42 48.25
C ASP A 10 -47.22 28.49 48.24
N ASP A 11 -47.90 28.17 49.33
CA ASP A 11 -49.34 28.20 49.42
C ASP A 11 -49.90 29.61 49.65
N THR A 12 -49.07 30.56 50.00
CA THR A 12 -49.41 31.94 50.29
C THR A 12 -49.22 32.82 49.04
N PRO A 13 -50.31 33.34 48.42
CA PRO A 13 -50.24 34.17 47.24
C PRO A 13 -49.29 35.41 47.36
N ALA A 14 -49.34 36.05 48.56
CA ALA A 14 -48.46 37.22 48.82
C ALA A 14 -46.98 36.87 48.76
N ASN A 15 -46.52 35.62 49.09
CA ASN A 15 -45.13 35.17 48.93
C ASN A 15 -44.84 34.96 47.50
N LEU A 16 -45.75 34.34 46.74
CA LEU A 16 -45.57 34.14 45.29
C LEU A 16 -45.36 35.46 44.54
N ASP A 17 -46.19 36.44 44.84
CA ASP A 17 -46.17 37.80 44.27
C ASP A 17 -44.84 38.51 44.62
N LEU A 18 -44.42 38.43 45.89
CA LEU A 18 -43.18 39.06 46.37
C LEU A 18 -41.91 38.44 45.71
N LEU A 19 -41.84 37.11 45.65
CA LEU A 19 -40.78 36.39 45.06
C LEU A 19 -40.72 36.62 43.53
N THR A 20 -41.87 36.64 42.87
CA THR A 20 -41.96 36.95 41.43
C THR A 20 -41.48 38.38 41.17
N ALA A 21 -41.92 39.35 41.92
CA ALA A 21 -41.51 40.75 41.81
C ALA A 21 -39.99 40.93 42.05
N ALA A 22 -39.36 40.09 42.86
CA ALA A 22 -37.92 40.15 43.12
C ALA A 22 -37.06 39.53 41.98
N LEU A 23 -37.56 38.46 41.36
CA LEU A 23 -36.79 37.63 40.41
C LEU A 23 -37.07 37.97 38.94
N GLU A 24 -38.32 38.33 38.58
CA GLU A 24 -38.69 38.64 37.18
C GLU A 24 -37.88 39.80 36.58
N PRO A 25 -37.60 40.93 37.29
CA PRO A 25 -36.77 42.04 36.76
C PRO A 25 -35.32 41.64 36.48
N ARG A 26 -34.84 40.52 37.05
CA ARG A 26 -33.51 39.97 36.81
C ARG A 26 -33.43 39.11 35.56
N GLY A 27 -34.55 38.94 34.86
CA GLY A 27 -34.62 38.26 33.57
C GLY A 27 -34.95 36.77 33.65
N TYR A 28 -35.35 36.26 34.83
CA TYR A 28 -35.80 34.89 35.02
C TYR A 28 -37.22 34.68 34.51
N GLU A 29 -37.52 33.46 34.03
CA GLU A 29 -38.89 32.99 33.75
C GLU A 29 -39.46 32.35 35.02
N ILE A 30 -40.49 32.95 35.58
CA ILE A 30 -41.05 32.50 36.85
C ILE A 30 -42.24 31.58 36.59
N LEU A 31 -42.19 30.39 37.20
CA LEU A 31 -43.28 29.43 37.28
C LEU A 31 -43.78 29.41 38.71
N ALA A 32 -45.07 29.66 38.96
CA ALA A 32 -45.66 29.70 40.29
C ALA A 32 -46.63 28.53 40.53
N ALA A 33 -46.51 27.92 41.67
CA ALA A 33 -47.46 26.86 42.14
C ALA A 33 -47.98 27.15 43.55
N ALA A 34 -49.28 27.20 43.73
CA ALA A 34 -49.91 27.45 45.01
C ALA A 34 -50.02 26.17 45.86
N GLY A 35 -49.07 25.26 45.78
CA GLY A 35 -49.05 24.04 46.60
C GLY A 35 -48.17 22.92 45.99
N GLY A 36 -47.83 21.95 46.82
CA GLY A 36 -46.85 20.92 46.51
C GLY A 36 -47.18 20.02 45.33
N GLU A 37 -48.45 19.57 45.18
CA GLU A 37 -48.82 18.68 44.04
C GLU A 37 -48.77 19.41 42.66
N ALA A 38 -49.20 20.67 42.65
CA ALA A 38 -49.07 21.49 41.44
C ALA A 38 -47.65 21.77 41.11
N GLY A 39 -46.81 22.03 42.11
CA GLY A 39 -45.36 22.21 41.97
C GLY A 39 -44.66 21.02 41.40
N LEU A 40 -44.94 19.79 41.87
CA LEU A 40 -44.39 18.55 41.34
C LEU A 40 -44.72 18.36 39.85
N LYS A 41 -46.00 18.57 39.49
CA LYS A 41 -46.42 18.45 38.06
C LYS A 41 -45.71 19.46 37.17
N ILE A 42 -45.54 20.70 37.64
CA ILE A 42 -44.83 21.74 36.89
C ILE A 42 -43.32 21.41 36.81
N ALA A 43 -42.69 20.95 37.90
CA ALA A 43 -41.30 20.60 37.94
C ALA A 43 -40.95 19.53 36.90
N VAL A 44 -41.71 18.43 36.81
CA VAL A 44 -41.50 17.35 35.85
C VAL A 44 -41.75 17.80 34.42
N ARG A 45 -42.77 18.65 34.20
CA ARG A 45 -43.13 19.10 32.84
C ARG A 45 -42.22 20.20 32.29
N ALA A 46 -41.90 21.19 33.14
CA ALA A 46 -41.17 22.39 32.72
C ALA A 46 -39.64 22.30 32.91
N LEU A 47 -39.15 21.36 33.76
CA LEU A 47 -37.77 21.14 34.14
C LEU A 47 -37.07 22.46 34.49
N PRO A 48 -37.47 23.15 35.57
CA PRO A 48 -36.89 24.44 35.93
C PRO A 48 -35.42 24.32 36.29
N ASP A 49 -34.67 25.42 36.17
CA ASP A 49 -33.25 25.45 36.53
C ASP A 49 -33.01 25.54 38.04
N LEU A 50 -34.05 26.00 38.80
CA LEU A 50 -34.02 26.08 40.25
C LEU A 50 -35.46 26.05 40.80
N ILE A 51 -35.64 25.50 42.01
CA ILE A 51 -36.92 25.45 42.72
C ILE A 51 -36.77 26.17 44.07
N LEU A 52 -37.66 27.14 44.31
CA LEU A 52 -37.91 27.71 45.62
C LEU A 52 -39.11 27.01 46.20
N LEU A 53 -38.98 26.40 47.42
CA LEU A 53 -39.97 25.52 47.96
C LEU A 53 -40.33 25.91 49.45
N ASP A 54 -41.50 26.28 49.69
CA ASP A 54 -41.96 26.50 51.11
C ASP A 54 -41.98 25.17 51.89
N VAL A 55 -41.44 25.19 53.08
CA VAL A 55 -41.47 24.04 54.00
C VAL A 55 -42.86 23.77 54.58
N VAL A 56 -43.56 24.80 54.92
CA VAL A 56 -44.87 24.68 55.65
C VAL A 56 -45.99 24.96 54.65
N MET A 57 -46.62 23.94 54.15
CA MET A 57 -47.78 24.03 53.27
C MET A 57 -48.90 23.09 53.67
N PRO A 58 -50.18 23.46 53.45
CA PRO A 58 -51.31 22.57 53.73
C PRO A 58 -51.25 21.26 52.95
N GLY A 59 -51.54 20.16 53.64
CA GLY A 59 -51.59 18.82 53.02
C GLY A 59 -50.30 18.05 52.94
N ARG A 60 -49.30 18.54 52.22
CA ARG A 60 -47.95 17.90 52.08
C ARG A 60 -46.85 18.89 52.46
N ASP A 61 -45.94 18.47 53.33
CA ASP A 61 -44.80 19.31 53.71
C ASP A 61 -43.77 19.43 52.62
N GLY A 62 -43.04 20.53 52.62
CA GLY A 62 -41.99 20.79 51.63
C GLY A 62 -40.88 19.73 51.60
N PHE A 63 -40.61 19.09 52.75
CA PHE A 63 -39.60 18.02 52.80
C PHE A 63 -40.03 16.76 52.03
N ALA A 64 -41.35 16.43 52.09
CA ALA A 64 -41.88 15.32 51.31
C ALA A 64 -41.80 15.60 49.80
N ILE A 65 -42.15 16.83 49.39
CA ILE A 65 -42.03 17.27 47.97
C ILE A 65 -40.59 17.24 47.51
N CYS A 66 -39.62 17.74 48.29
CA CYS A 66 -38.20 17.70 47.95
C CYS A 66 -37.68 16.27 47.75
N ARG A 67 -38.05 15.33 48.67
CA ARG A 67 -37.70 13.91 48.52
C ARG A 67 -38.20 13.31 47.23
N GLU A 68 -39.42 13.62 46.82
CA GLU A 68 -40.04 13.14 45.60
C GLU A 68 -39.31 13.72 44.34
N LEU A 69 -39.02 15.03 44.33
CA LEU A 69 -38.22 15.67 43.31
C LEU A 69 -36.83 15.05 43.17
N LYS A 70 -36.19 14.68 44.28
CA LYS A 70 -34.85 14.06 44.29
C LYS A 70 -34.86 12.57 43.98
N ALA A 71 -35.98 11.89 44.08
CA ALA A 71 -36.17 10.49 43.71
C ALA A 71 -36.41 10.33 42.20
N GLU A 72 -36.95 11.33 41.53
CA GLU A 72 -37.26 11.32 40.10
C GLU A 72 -36.00 11.72 39.27
N ASP A 73 -35.57 10.89 38.32
CA ASP A 73 -34.37 11.12 37.53
C ASP A 73 -34.38 12.47 36.79
N ALA A 74 -35.53 12.90 36.29
CA ALA A 74 -35.67 14.14 35.54
C ALA A 74 -35.45 15.41 36.37
N THR A 75 -35.76 15.35 37.68
CA THR A 75 -35.73 16.51 38.57
C THR A 75 -34.66 16.42 39.66
N ARG A 76 -34.00 15.28 39.80
CA ARG A 76 -32.98 15.00 40.83
C ARG A 76 -31.88 16.07 40.89
N GLU A 77 -31.39 16.50 39.74
CA GLU A 77 -30.28 17.45 39.64
C GLU A 77 -30.70 18.91 39.79
N ILE A 78 -32.03 19.21 39.82
CA ILE A 78 -32.50 20.57 39.95
C ILE A 78 -32.23 21.05 41.39
N PRO A 79 -31.52 22.18 41.60
CA PRO A 79 -31.32 22.71 42.95
C PRO A 79 -32.65 23.17 43.59
N VAL A 80 -32.86 22.73 44.83
CA VAL A 80 -34.04 23.10 45.64
C VAL A 80 -33.57 23.95 46.80
N LEU A 81 -34.10 25.16 46.91
CA LEU A 81 -33.89 26.05 48.05
C LEU A 81 -35.17 26.10 48.88
N PHE A 82 -35.08 25.79 50.15
CA PHE A 82 -36.22 25.90 51.04
C PHE A 82 -36.49 27.33 51.46
N ILE A 83 -37.74 27.66 51.61
CA ILE A 83 -38.18 28.88 52.25
C ILE A 83 -38.85 28.46 53.57
N THR A 84 -38.39 28.94 54.75
CA THR A 84 -38.84 28.44 56.06
C THR A 84 -38.95 29.55 57.04
N ALA A 85 -39.90 29.40 58.04
CA ALA A 85 -40.01 30.30 59.17
C ALA A 85 -38.87 30.08 60.18
N LYS A 86 -38.48 31.12 60.87
CA LYS A 86 -37.39 31.17 61.85
C LYS A 86 -37.60 30.18 62.99
N GLN A 87 -36.63 29.38 63.36
CA GLN A 87 -36.31 28.77 64.64
C GLN A 87 -36.36 27.25 64.84
N GLU A 88 -36.29 26.46 63.82
CA GLU A 88 -35.98 25.03 64.11
C GLU A 88 -34.66 24.61 63.44
N THR A 89 -33.57 24.64 64.22
CA THR A 89 -32.26 24.10 63.78
C THR A 89 -32.37 22.65 63.24
N ALA A 90 -33.37 21.91 63.83
CA ALA A 90 -33.71 20.57 63.38
C ALA A 90 -34.27 20.54 61.94
N SER A 91 -35.08 21.55 61.56
CA SER A 91 -35.64 21.65 60.19
C SER A 91 -34.62 21.98 59.14
N VAL A 92 -33.62 22.80 59.44
CA VAL A 92 -32.49 23.11 58.52
C VAL A 92 -31.66 21.87 58.25
N VAL A 93 -31.26 21.13 59.29
CA VAL A 93 -30.48 19.88 59.16
C VAL A 93 -31.28 18.82 58.39
N ASN A 94 -32.58 18.74 58.57
CA ASN A 94 -33.44 17.83 57.85
C ASN A 94 -33.54 18.22 56.36
N GLY A 95 -33.58 19.52 56.03
CA GLY A 95 -33.60 20.03 54.66
C GLY A 95 -32.42 19.59 53.83
N PHE A 96 -31.20 19.68 54.34
CA PHE A 96 -29.99 19.17 53.66
C PHE A 96 -30.02 17.65 53.51
N ARG A 97 -30.54 16.90 54.50
CA ARG A 97 -30.67 15.43 54.41
C ARG A 97 -31.61 14.96 53.29
N VAL A 98 -32.63 15.73 52.95
CA VAL A 98 -33.57 15.38 51.86
C VAL A 98 -33.10 15.89 50.51
N GLY A 99 -31.90 16.52 50.40
CA GLY A 99 -31.30 16.91 49.16
C GLY A 99 -31.50 18.36 48.73
N ALA A 100 -31.98 19.24 49.60
CA ALA A 100 -31.96 20.67 49.31
C ALA A 100 -30.55 21.22 49.36
N VAL A 101 -30.27 22.26 48.59
CA VAL A 101 -28.94 22.86 48.46
C VAL A 101 -28.75 24.08 49.36
N ASP A 102 -29.87 24.73 49.79
CA ASP A 102 -29.82 25.91 50.65
C ASP A 102 -31.23 26.19 51.25
N TYR A 103 -31.32 27.21 52.11
CA TYR A 103 -32.58 27.67 52.70
C TYR A 103 -32.62 29.20 52.80
N ILE A 104 -33.81 29.78 52.82
CA ILE A 104 -34.09 31.21 52.96
C ILE A 104 -35.06 31.36 54.16
N LEU A 105 -34.77 32.24 55.09
CA LEU A 105 -35.57 32.46 56.27
C LEU A 105 -36.67 33.49 56.01
N LYS A 106 -37.92 33.20 56.46
CA LYS A 106 -39.05 34.18 56.48
C LYS A 106 -38.96 35.01 57.78
N PRO A 107 -39.16 36.36 57.74
CA PRO A 107 -39.36 37.16 56.54
C PRO A 107 -38.06 37.36 55.76
N PHE A 108 -38.07 37.13 54.48
CA PHE A 108 -36.89 37.22 53.59
C PHE A 108 -36.82 38.63 52.97
N GLN A 109 -35.57 39.03 52.68
CA GLN A 109 -35.32 40.27 51.93
C GLN A 109 -35.12 39.89 50.42
N PRO A 110 -35.67 40.69 49.49
CA PRO A 110 -35.56 40.43 48.06
C PRO A 110 -34.11 40.21 47.56
N ASP A 111 -33.16 41.02 48.06
CA ASP A 111 -31.74 40.90 47.64
C ASP A 111 -31.07 39.60 48.17
N GLU A 112 -31.50 39.07 49.31
CA GLU A 112 -31.00 37.78 49.82
C GLU A 112 -31.48 36.65 48.93
N VAL A 113 -32.78 36.66 48.55
CA VAL A 113 -33.36 35.67 47.64
C VAL A 113 -32.59 35.66 46.30
N VAL A 114 -32.43 36.83 45.70
CA VAL A 114 -31.72 36.98 44.41
C VAL A 114 -30.29 36.46 44.52
N GLY A 115 -29.53 36.85 45.54
CA GLY A 115 -28.13 36.42 45.70
C GLY A 115 -27.98 34.90 45.87
N ARG A 116 -28.88 34.24 46.61
CA ARG A 116 -28.87 32.76 46.76
C ARG A 116 -29.27 32.07 45.46
N VAL A 117 -30.30 32.55 44.79
CA VAL A 117 -30.72 32.02 43.48
C VAL A 117 -29.61 32.12 42.45
N GLU A 118 -28.99 33.29 42.28
CA GLU A 118 -27.88 33.50 41.37
C GLU A 118 -26.70 32.56 41.65
N THR A 119 -26.38 32.38 42.94
CA THR A 119 -25.28 31.51 43.37
C THR A 119 -25.53 30.05 42.96
N HIS A 120 -26.71 29.54 43.25
CA HIS A 120 -27.04 28.15 42.99
C HIS A 120 -27.26 27.87 41.50
N LEU A 121 -27.82 28.79 40.73
CA LEU A 121 -27.88 28.71 39.28
C LEU A 121 -26.49 28.69 38.64
N LYS A 122 -25.55 29.53 39.11
CA LYS A 122 -24.17 29.54 38.66
C LYS A 122 -23.45 28.21 38.95
N ILE A 123 -23.63 27.66 40.17
CA ILE A 123 -23.07 26.36 40.55
C ILE A 123 -23.60 25.27 39.63
N SER A 124 -24.92 25.20 39.45
CA SER A 124 -25.58 24.20 38.61
C SER A 124 -25.07 24.26 37.17
N ARG A 125 -24.93 25.47 36.59
CA ARG A 125 -24.40 25.67 35.24
C ARG A 125 -22.96 25.20 35.11
N LEU A 126 -22.10 25.58 36.05
CA LEU A 126 -20.67 25.19 36.03
C LEU A 126 -20.51 23.68 36.17
N THR A 127 -21.29 23.03 37.00
CA THR A 127 -21.27 21.57 37.20
C THR A 127 -21.67 20.85 35.91
N ARG A 128 -22.74 21.27 35.25
CA ARG A 128 -23.19 20.70 33.97
C ARG A 128 -22.11 20.89 32.86
N GLU A 129 -21.49 22.09 32.80
CA GLU A 129 -20.45 22.37 31.84
C GLU A 129 -19.21 21.49 32.08
N LEU A 130 -18.80 21.32 33.33
CA LEU A 130 -17.66 20.44 33.68
C LEU A 130 -17.92 18.97 33.33
N GLN A 131 -19.12 18.47 33.65
CA GLN A 131 -19.52 17.10 33.29
C GLN A 131 -19.48 16.89 31.80
N ARG A 132 -20.01 17.84 31.00
CA ARG A 132 -19.94 17.74 29.51
C ARG A 132 -18.53 17.71 29.02
N LYS A 133 -17.65 18.58 29.52
CA LYS A 133 -16.23 18.60 29.12
C LYS A 133 -15.46 17.31 29.49
N ASN A 134 -15.81 16.74 30.66
CA ASN A 134 -15.19 15.47 31.06
C ASN A 134 -15.54 14.34 30.07
N VAL A 135 -16.83 14.23 29.70
CA VAL A 135 -17.27 13.22 28.71
C VAL A 135 -16.60 13.44 27.34
N GLU A 136 -16.48 14.69 26.89
CA GLU A 136 -15.79 15.02 25.63
C GLU A 136 -14.30 14.62 25.67
N LEU A 137 -13.61 14.93 26.78
CA LEU A 137 -12.21 14.58 26.98
C LEU A 137 -11.98 13.08 27.04
N GLU A 138 -12.80 12.34 27.76
CA GLU A 138 -12.72 10.87 27.83
C GLU A 138 -12.89 10.23 26.45
N ALA A 139 -13.84 10.72 25.66
CA ALA A 139 -14.03 10.26 24.28
C ALA A 139 -12.83 10.59 23.38
N GLU A 140 -12.18 11.75 23.58
CA GLU A 140 -10.98 12.11 22.82
C GLU A 140 -9.76 11.26 23.22
N VAL A 141 -9.54 11.04 24.51
CA VAL A 141 -8.46 10.17 25.01
C VAL A 141 -8.62 8.75 24.45
N THR A 142 -9.82 8.23 24.45
CA THR A 142 -10.11 6.89 23.90
C THR A 142 -9.78 6.81 22.40
N ARG A 143 -10.17 7.84 21.63
CA ARG A 143 -9.86 7.92 20.20
C ARG A 143 -8.35 8.00 19.94
N ARG A 144 -7.62 8.82 20.71
CA ARG A 144 -6.16 8.94 20.57
C ARG A 144 -5.44 7.63 20.87
N ARG A 145 -5.83 6.93 21.95
CA ARG A 145 -5.27 5.62 22.29
C ARG A 145 -5.48 4.58 21.18
N ALA A 146 -6.70 4.51 20.65
CA ALA A 146 -7.01 3.58 19.56
C ALA A 146 -6.19 3.89 18.28
N ALA A 147 -5.99 5.17 17.96
CA ALA A 147 -5.15 5.58 16.82
C ALA A 147 -3.66 5.24 17.03
N GLU A 148 -3.15 5.42 18.25
CA GLU A 148 -1.77 5.09 18.61
C GLU A 148 -1.51 3.59 18.55
N GLU A 149 -2.38 2.77 19.11
CA GLU A 149 -2.31 1.30 18.98
C GLU A 149 -2.40 0.81 17.53
N ALA A 150 -3.25 1.44 16.70
CA ALA A 150 -3.34 1.12 15.28
C ALA A 150 -2.03 1.44 14.54
N ARG A 151 -1.39 2.57 14.87
CA ARG A 151 -0.08 2.97 14.34
C ARG A 151 1.01 2.00 14.76
N GLU A 152 1.11 1.64 16.04
CA GLU A 152 2.10 0.68 16.53
C GLU A 152 1.96 -0.69 15.85
N ARG A 153 0.72 -1.17 15.65
CA ARG A 153 0.48 -2.42 14.90
C ARG A 153 0.91 -2.32 13.44
N ALA A 154 0.69 -1.17 12.80
CA ALA A 154 1.13 -0.92 11.43
C ALA A 154 2.66 -0.89 11.33
N ASP A 155 3.34 -0.20 12.26
CA ASP A 155 4.79 -0.10 12.32
C ASP A 155 5.44 -1.48 12.60
N ALA A 156 4.86 -2.28 13.49
CA ALA A 156 5.32 -3.64 13.77
C ALA A 156 5.17 -4.56 12.54
N ARG A 157 4.05 -4.45 11.79
CA ARG A 157 3.86 -5.19 10.54
C ARG A 157 4.87 -4.78 9.48
N LEU A 158 5.09 -3.48 9.31
CA LEU A 158 6.07 -2.93 8.38
C LEU A 158 7.48 -3.42 8.72
N SER A 159 7.88 -3.36 9.98
CA SER A 159 9.18 -3.86 10.46
C SER A 159 9.36 -5.35 10.14
N THR A 160 8.33 -6.18 10.37
CA THR A 160 8.37 -7.61 10.07
C THR A 160 8.52 -7.88 8.57
N LEU A 161 7.79 -7.13 7.73
CA LEU A 161 7.88 -7.24 6.27
C LEU A 161 9.27 -6.81 5.78
N THR A 162 9.78 -5.68 6.27
CA THR A 162 11.11 -5.18 5.91
C THR A 162 12.22 -6.15 6.33
N ALA A 163 12.11 -6.76 7.52
CA ALA A 163 13.07 -7.79 7.96
C ALA A 163 13.05 -9.04 7.07
N ARG A 164 11.86 -9.51 6.66
CA ARG A 164 11.71 -10.63 5.72
C ARG A 164 12.27 -10.29 4.34
N GLU A 165 12.02 -9.08 3.86
CA GLU A 165 12.60 -8.61 2.59
C GLU A 165 14.11 -8.48 2.65
N ALA A 166 14.66 -7.95 3.73
CA ALA A 166 16.10 -7.86 3.94
C ALA A 166 16.76 -9.25 3.99
N GLN A 167 16.11 -10.24 4.61
CA GLN A 167 16.59 -11.62 4.62
C GLN A 167 16.53 -12.27 3.22
N ARG A 168 15.46 -12.00 2.47
CA ARG A 168 15.27 -12.55 1.11
C ARG A 168 16.15 -11.88 0.07
N TRP A 169 16.39 -10.56 0.17
CA TRP A 169 17.01 -9.73 -0.84
C TRP A 169 18.36 -9.14 -0.43
N GLY A 170 18.81 -9.38 0.80
CA GLY A 170 20.13 -8.97 1.27
C GLY A 170 21.25 -9.84 0.70
N LEU A 171 22.48 -9.67 1.22
CA LEU A 171 23.66 -10.45 0.77
C LEU A 171 23.46 -11.96 0.90
N ALA A 172 22.67 -12.42 1.87
CA ALA A 172 22.31 -13.82 2.05
C ALA A 172 21.48 -14.41 0.88
N GLY A 173 20.84 -13.56 0.08
CA GLY A 173 20.09 -13.99 -1.11
C GLY A 173 20.99 -14.31 -2.33
N PHE A 174 22.27 -13.99 -2.26
CA PHE A 174 23.22 -14.34 -3.32
C PHE A 174 23.70 -15.78 -3.19
N ILE A 175 23.50 -16.52 -4.25
CA ILE A 175 23.96 -17.92 -4.34
C ILE A 175 25.06 -17.99 -5.36
N GLY A 176 26.24 -18.37 -4.90
CA GLY A 176 27.44 -18.49 -5.69
C GLY A 176 28.70 -18.43 -4.83
N GLN A 177 29.74 -19.09 -5.29
CA GLN A 177 31.06 -19.14 -4.67
C GLN A 177 32.17 -18.65 -5.60
N SER A 178 31.80 -18.26 -6.82
CA SER A 178 32.75 -17.78 -7.81
C SER A 178 33.44 -16.49 -7.36
N ARG A 179 34.67 -16.29 -7.81
CA ARG A 179 35.43 -15.07 -7.56
C ARG A 179 34.70 -13.82 -8.09
N LEU A 180 33.94 -13.97 -9.16
CA LEU A 180 33.16 -12.88 -9.76
C LEU A 180 32.02 -12.46 -8.86
N ILE A 181 31.29 -13.40 -8.27
CA ILE A 181 30.23 -13.09 -7.28
C ILE A 181 30.83 -12.50 -6.00
N SER A 182 31.93 -13.05 -5.50
CA SER A 182 32.62 -12.50 -4.33
C SER A 182 33.03 -11.04 -4.52
N LYS A 183 33.46 -10.65 -5.72
CA LYS A 183 33.78 -9.26 -6.08
C LYS A 183 32.53 -8.37 -6.02
N ILE A 184 31.40 -8.84 -6.58
CA ILE A 184 30.12 -8.10 -6.52
C ILE A 184 29.69 -7.88 -5.07
N LEU A 185 29.78 -8.90 -4.23
CA LEU A 185 29.43 -8.78 -2.81
C LEU A 185 30.30 -7.74 -2.09
N GLN A 186 31.61 -7.72 -2.34
CA GLN A 186 32.51 -6.68 -1.82
C GLN A 186 32.13 -5.28 -2.32
N ASP A 187 31.78 -5.13 -3.59
CA ASP A 187 31.35 -3.84 -4.15
C ASP A 187 30.03 -3.38 -3.53
N ILE A 188 29.08 -4.30 -3.29
CA ILE A 188 27.83 -4.02 -2.58
C ILE A 188 28.12 -3.57 -1.15
N GLU A 189 28.97 -4.27 -0.39
CA GLU A 189 29.35 -3.90 0.96
C GLU A 189 29.96 -2.50 1.04
N ARG A 190 30.83 -2.14 0.09
CA ARG A 190 31.37 -0.77 -0.01
C ARG A 190 30.27 0.25 -0.23
N LEU A 191 29.29 -0.05 -1.10
CA LEU A 191 28.18 0.83 -1.43
C LEU A 191 27.18 1.03 -0.28
N HIS A 192 27.20 0.17 0.74
CA HIS A 192 26.40 0.36 1.96
C HIS A 192 26.80 1.62 2.72
N LEU A 193 28.08 2.02 2.67
CA LEU A 193 28.59 3.21 3.33
C LEU A 193 28.24 4.52 2.61
N PHE A 194 27.83 4.45 1.33
CA PHE A 194 27.60 5.60 0.47
C PHE A 194 26.15 5.69 0.02
N ALA A 195 25.27 6.09 0.97
CA ALA A 195 23.81 6.06 0.79
C ALA A 195 23.27 6.92 -0.38
N ASN A 196 24.03 7.92 -0.84
CA ASN A 196 23.56 8.88 -1.87
C ASN A 196 24.26 8.70 -3.23
N THR A 197 25.15 7.73 -3.34
CA THR A 197 25.85 7.47 -4.62
C THR A 197 24.92 6.77 -5.60
N SER A 198 24.78 7.34 -6.80
CA SER A 198 24.11 6.68 -7.92
C SER A 198 24.91 5.47 -8.38
N VAL A 199 24.22 4.38 -8.70
CA VAL A 199 24.83 3.12 -9.11
C VAL A 199 24.25 2.69 -10.45
N LEU A 200 25.13 2.36 -11.40
CA LEU A 200 24.75 1.74 -12.66
C LEU A 200 25.13 0.25 -12.64
N ILE A 201 24.15 -0.61 -12.81
CA ILE A 201 24.32 -2.06 -12.86
C ILE A 201 24.25 -2.50 -14.33
N THR A 202 25.35 -3.05 -14.86
CA THR A 202 25.42 -3.53 -16.25
C THR A 202 25.49 -5.04 -16.29
N GLY A 203 24.94 -5.64 -17.33
CA GLY A 203 25.03 -7.08 -17.57
C GLY A 203 23.85 -7.62 -18.36
N GLU A 204 24.00 -8.82 -18.88
CA GLU A 204 22.98 -9.47 -19.71
C GLU A 204 21.64 -9.65 -18.99
N SER A 205 20.58 -9.87 -19.77
CA SER A 205 19.27 -10.18 -19.21
C SER A 205 19.34 -11.48 -18.40
N GLY A 206 18.68 -11.50 -17.22
CA GLY A 206 18.61 -12.69 -16.36
C GLY A 206 19.84 -12.95 -15.50
N THR A 207 20.85 -12.06 -15.44
CA THR A 207 22.06 -12.21 -14.58
C THR A 207 21.82 -11.89 -13.10
N GLY A 208 20.68 -11.22 -12.76
CA GLY A 208 20.33 -10.87 -11.38
C GLY A 208 20.54 -9.41 -11.02
N LYS A 209 20.49 -8.47 -11.98
CA LYS A 209 20.67 -7.02 -11.76
C LYS A 209 19.75 -6.45 -10.67
N GLU A 210 18.47 -6.87 -10.63
CA GLU A 210 17.55 -6.44 -9.59
C GLU A 210 17.94 -6.95 -8.19
N LEU A 211 18.48 -8.18 -8.10
CA LEU A 211 18.97 -8.72 -6.83
C LEU A 211 20.12 -7.87 -6.27
N VAL A 212 21.04 -7.42 -7.14
CA VAL A 212 22.12 -6.51 -6.78
C VAL A 212 21.56 -5.18 -6.28
N ALA A 213 20.58 -4.59 -6.99
CA ALA A 213 19.96 -3.31 -6.58
C ALA A 213 19.30 -3.41 -5.22
N ARG A 214 18.55 -4.49 -4.95
CA ARG A 214 17.90 -4.74 -3.66
C ARG A 214 18.92 -4.96 -2.56
N ALA A 215 20.00 -5.69 -2.80
CA ALA A 215 21.05 -5.90 -1.81
C ALA A 215 21.78 -4.59 -1.45
N ILE A 216 22.03 -3.72 -2.42
CA ILE A 216 22.57 -2.38 -2.17
C ILE A 216 21.63 -1.54 -1.30
N HIS A 217 20.32 -1.61 -1.53
CA HIS A 217 19.33 -0.89 -0.75
C HIS A 217 19.23 -1.44 0.67
N HIS A 218 18.99 -2.74 0.83
CA HIS A 218 18.75 -3.36 2.14
C HIS A 218 19.96 -3.38 3.08
N GLY A 219 21.19 -3.29 2.54
CA GLY A 219 22.39 -3.12 3.34
C GLY A 219 22.76 -1.66 3.67
N SER A 220 22.03 -0.68 3.12
CA SER A 220 22.32 0.74 3.30
C SER A 220 21.54 1.36 4.47
N PRO A 221 21.89 2.59 4.93
CA PRO A 221 21.09 3.32 5.91
C PRO A 221 19.63 3.59 5.49
N ARG A 222 19.30 3.40 4.20
CA ARG A 222 17.94 3.54 3.64
C ARG A 222 17.15 2.23 3.63
N ALA A 223 17.65 1.16 4.28
CA ALA A 223 17.01 -0.18 4.27
C ALA A 223 15.56 -0.21 4.77
N GLY A 224 15.21 0.70 5.70
CA GLY A 224 13.83 0.84 6.21
C GLY A 224 12.93 1.78 5.41
N ALA A 225 13.46 2.41 4.35
CA ALA A 225 12.75 3.34 3.49
C ALA A 225 12.22 2.64 2.21
N PRO A 226 11.35 3.29 1.41
CA PRO A 226 10.80 2.68 0.21
C PRO A 226 11.86 2.27 -0.81
N PHE A 227 11.70 1.07 -1.41
CA PHE A 227 12.39 0.63 -2.62
C PHE A 227 11.37 0.54 -3.75
N ILE A 228 11.45 1.44 -4.72
CA ILE A 228 10.49 1.52 -5.83
C ILE A 228 11.15 1.00 -7.12
N PRO A 229 10.84 -0.23 -7.56
CA PRO A 229 11.34 -0.76 -8.81
C PRO A 229 10.47 -0.29 -9.99
N VAL A 230 11.13 0.18 -11.03
CA VAL A 230 10.50 0.68 -12.25
C VAL A 230 11.21 0.09 -13.46
N ASN A 231 10.46 -0.58 -14.33
CA ASN A 231 10.99 -1.04 -15.62
C ASN A 231 10.68 0.00 -16.70
N CYS A 232 11.70 0.63 -17.26
CA CYS A 232 11.57 1.72 -18.21
C CYS A 232 10.92 1.29 -19.54
N VAL A 233 11.05 0.03 -19.94
CA VAL A 233 10.44 -0.51 -21.18
C VAL A 233 8.93 -0.74 -21.00
N ALA A 234 8.50 -1.08 -19.79
CA ALA A 234 7.09 -1.39 -19.53
C ALA A 234 6.18 -0.17 -19.45
N ILE A 235 6.74 1.05 -19.51
CA ILE A 235 5.98 2.28 -19.36
C ILE A 235 5.58 2.81 -20.73
N PRO A 236 4.28 3.01 -21.02
CA PRO A 236 3.84 3.71 -22.22
C PRO A 236 4.47 5.12 -22.28
N SER A 237 5.07 5.49 -23.40
CA SER A 237 5.79 6.76 -23.57
C SER A 237 4.94 7.99 -23.19
N GLU A 238 3.64 7.96 -23.48
CA GLU A 238 2.69 9.04 -23.18
C GLU A 238 2.43 9.25 -21.68
N LEU A 239 2.54 8.18 -20.89
CA LEU A 239 2.28 8.19 -19.45
C LEU A 239 3.57 8.26 -18.62
N ALA A 240 4.72 8.04 -19.22
CA ALA A 240 5.98 7.85 -18.53
C ALA A 240 6.37 9.09 -17.69
N GLU A 241 6.15 10.28 -18.21
CA GLU A 241 6.40 11.52 -17.47
C GLU A 241 5.52 11.64 -16.23
N SER A 242 4.22 11.43 -16.39
CA SER A 242 3.24 11.45 -15.31
C SER A 242 3.51 10.38 -14.24
N MET A 243 3.96 9.19 -14.64
CA MET A 243 4.27 8.10 -13.71
C MET A 243 5.56 8.37 -12.92
N LEU A 244 6.58 8.94 -13.55
CA LEU A 244 7.85 9.26 -12.90
C LEU A 244 7.73 10.47 -11.95
N PHE A 245 7.15 11.57 -12.44
CA PHE A 245 7.18 12.87 -11.75
C PHE A 245 5.85 13.27 -11.11
N GLY A 246 4.74 12.55 -11.43
CA GLY A 246 3.40 12.89 -10.98
C GLY A 246 2.67 13.88 -11.87
N HIS A 247 1.41 14.12 -11.58
CA HIS A 247 0.59 15.11 -12.31
C HIS A 247 -0.46 15.75 -11.42
N LEU A 248 -0.88 16.95 -11.79
CA LEU A 248 -2.02 17.64 -11.21
C LEU A 248 -3.30 17.33 -11.99
N LYS A 249 -4.42 17.38 -11.32
CA LYS A 249 -5.75 17.24 -11.93
C LYS A 249 -5.91 18.23 -13.10
N GLY A 250 -6.37 17.71 -14.25
CA GLY A 250 -6.62 18.53 -15.45
C GLY A 250 -5.39 18.80 -16.31
N SER A 251 -4.20 18.28 -15.99
CA SER A 251 -2.97 18.51 -16.76
C SER A 251 -2.97 17.86 -18.15
N PHE A 252 -3.76 16.80 -18.36
CA PHE A 252 -3.99 16.16 -19.67
C PHE A 252 -5.37 15.47 -19.70
N THR A 253 -5.81 15.04 -20.87
CA THR A 253 -7.07 14.30 -21.05
C THR A 253 -7.01 12.97 -20.29
N GLY A 254 -7.80 12.86 -19.20
CA GLY A 254 -7.79 11.71 -18.29
C GLY A 254 -7.19 11.96 -16.91
N ALA A 255 -6.59 13.10 -16.64
CA ALA A 255 -6.11 13.49 -15.32
C ALA A 255 -7.28 13.93 -14.41
N THR A 256 -8.01 12.96 -13.85
CA THR A 256 -9.20 13.19 -13.01
C THR A 256 -8.88 13.61 -11.57
N ALA A 257 -7.68 13.29 -11.08
CA ALA A 257 -7.19 13.59 -9.73
C ALA A 257 -5.69 13.88 -9.76
N ASP A 258 -5.16 14.50 -8.69
CA ASP A 258 -3.72 14.62 -8.47
C ASP A 258 -3.12 13.24 -8.22
N ARG A 259 -1.95 12.96 -8.78
CA ARG A 259 -1.24 11.70 -8.58
C ARG A 259 0.24 11.93 -8.30
N LYS A 260 0.74 11.30 -7.24
CA LYS A 260 2.16 11.28 -6.92
C LYS A 260 2.94 10.43 -7.92
N GLY A 261 4.10 10.92 -8.34
CA GLY A 261 5.03 10.17 -9.17
C GLY A 261 5.93 9.23 -8.36
N TRP A 262 6.63 8.34 -9.04
CA TRP A 262 7.53 7.38 -8.39
C TRP A 262 8.68 8.06 -7.64
N PHE A 263 9.19 9.20 -8.09
CA PHE A 263 10.18 9.96 -7.34
C PHE A 263 9.64 10.43 -5.98
N GLU A 264 8.39 10.89 -5.94
CA GLU A 264 7.76 11.30 -4.67
C GLU A 264 7.45 10.08 -3.77
N LEU A 265 7.09 8.94 -4.35
CA LEU A 265 6.87 7.69 -3.60
C LEU A 265 8.17 7.09 -3.07
N ALA A 266 9.31 7.37 -3.71
CA ALA A 266 10.63 6.92 -3.31
C ALA A 266 11.35 7.90 -2.37
N ASP A 267 10.69 8.99 -1.96
CA ASP A 267 11.30 10.03 -1.11
C ASP A 267 11.83 9.45 0.21
N GLY A 268 13.06 9.80 0.57
CA GLY A 268 13.83 9.19 1.68
C GLY A 268 14.41 7.81 1.36
N GLY A 269 14.02 7.17 0.25
CA GLY A 269 14.34 5.79 -0.11
C GLY A 269 15.20 5.64 -1.37
N THR A 270 14.87 4.63 -2.17
CA THR A 270 15.60 4.26 -3.41
C THR A 270 14.64 4.04 -4.56
N LEU A 271 14.92 4.66 -5.70
CA LEU A 271 14.28 4.39 -6.98
C LEU A 271 15.20 3.50 -7.82
N PHE A 272 14.73 2.34 -8.21
CA PHE A 272 15.43 1.42 -9.10
C PHE A 272 14.85 1.51 -10.51
N LEU A 273 15.67 1.95 -11.48
CA LEU A 273 15.31 2.10 -12.87
C LEU A 273 15.93 0.94 -13.69
N ASP A 274 15.12 -0.06 -13.98
CA ASP A 274 15.55 -1.19 -14.82
C ASP A 274 15.41 -0.86 -16.30
N GLU A 275 16.34 -1.35 -17.11
CA GLU A 275 16.48 -1.11 -18.55
C GLU A 275 16.52 0.40 -18.90
N ILE A 276 17.36 1.15 -18.15
CA ILE A 276 17.50 2.60 -18.31
C ILE A 276 17.95 3.01 -19.72
N GLY A 277 18.67 2.12 -20.42
CA GLY A 277 19.10 2.35 -21.78
C GLY A 277 17.98 2.54 -22.81
N ASP A 278 16.75 2.12 -22.47
CA ASP A 278 15.58 2.25 -23.35
C ASP A 278 14.66 3.42 -22.96
N MET A 279 15.13 4.27 -22.05
CA MET A 279 14.38 5.48 -21.62
C MET A 279 14.29 6.49 -22.77
N PRO A 280 13.08 7.02 -23.10
CA PRO A 280 12.92 8.06 -24.11
C PRO A 280 13.74 9.31 -23.83
N ALA A 281 14.32 9.93 -24.87
CA ALA A 281 15.24 11.08 -24.75
C ALA A 281 14.65 12.28 -23.98
N ALA A 282 13.36 12.53 -24.13
CA ALA A 282 12.67 13.61 -23.40
C ALA A 282 12.69 13.39 -21.87
N LEU A 283 12.59 12.14 -21.43
CA LEU A 283 12.65 11.76 -20.01
C LEU A 283 14.08 11.75 -19.47
N GLN A 284 15.06 11.42 -20.29
CA GLN A 284 16.47 11.48 -19.91
C GLN A 284 16.88 12.89 -19.47
N ALA A 285 16.41 13.94 -20.17
CA ALA A 285 16.69 15.33 -19.81
C ALA A 285 16.05 15.74 -18.45
N LYS A 286 14.84 15.25 -18.18
CA LYS A 286 14.17 15.51 -16.90
C LYS A 286 14.80 14.71 -15.76
N LEU A 287 15.17 13.47 -15.99
CA LEU A 287 15.88 12.64 -15.02
C LEU A 287 17.22 13.29 -14.63
N LEU A 288 17.96 13.82 -15.60
CA LEU A 288 19.21 14.53 -15.33
C LEU A 288 19.01 15.66 -14.32
N ARG A 289 17.99 16.53 -14.54
CA ARG A 289 17.67 17.63 -13.61
C ARG A 289 17.40 17.13 -12.20
N VAL A 290 16.59 16.06 -12.06
CA VAL A 290 16.31 15.49 -10.73
C VAL A 290 17.58 14.97 -10.06
N LEU A 291 18.51 14.36 -10.82
CA LEU A 291 19.79 13.88 -10.30
C LEU A 291 20.77 15.02 -9.93
N GLU A 292 20.60 16.20 -10.49
CA GLU A 292 21.43 17.39 -10.23
C GLU A 292 20.86 18.22 -9.07
N ASP A 293 19.60 18.61 -9.18
CA ASP A 293 18.96 19.58 -8.30
C ASP A 293 18.22 18.94 -7.12
N GLY A 294 17.85 17.65 -7.22
CA GLY A 294 17.01 16.96 -6.25
C GLY A 294 15.56 17.45 -6.28
N GLU A 295 15.11 18.00 -7.41
CA GLU A 295 13.78 18.56 -7.55
C GLU A 295 12.99 17.92 -8.68
N ILE A 296 11.70 17.68 -8.44
CA ILE A 296 10.74 17.20 -9.44
C ILE A 296 9.69 18.25 -9.71
N THR A 297 9.21 18.31 -10.95
CA THR A 297 8.07 19.17 -11.32
C THR A 297 6.97 18.27 -11.87
N PRO A 298 5.84 18.09 -11.15
CA PRO A 298 4.69 17.33 -11.65
C PRO A 298 4.12 17.93 -12.93
N VAL A 299 3.57 17.10 -13.80
CA VAL A 299 2.95 17.56 -15.04
C VAL A 299 1.80 18.51 -14.72
N GLY A 300 1.81 19.70 -15.31
CA GLY A 300 0.83 20.77 -15.05
C GLY A 300 1.13 21.63 -13.82
N ALA A 301 2.19 21.34 -13.04
CA ALA A 301 2.60 22.19 -11.93
C ALA A 301 3.55 23.31 -12.38
N SER A 302 3.43 24.47 -11.74
CA SER A 302 4.34 25.63 -11.90
C SER A 302 5.46 25.67 -10.87
N GLN A 303 5.38 24.84 -9.82
CA GLN A 303 6.36 24.78 -8.73
C GLN A 303 7.03 23.41 -8.69
N SER A 304 8.36 23.42 -8.47
CA SER A 304 9.13 22.22 -8.21
C SER A 304 8.97 21.78 -6.75
N LYS A 305 9.19 20.49 -6.51
CA LYS A 305 9.16 19.87 -5.20
C LYS A 305 10.49 19.14 -4.95
N ARG A 306 11.11 19.39 -3.82
CA ARG A 306 12.36 18.75 -3.45
C ARG A 306 12.11 17.32 -2.99
N VAL A 307 12.98 16.39 -3.43
CA VAL A 307 12.96 14.97 -3.07
C VAL A 307 14.37 14.48 -2.77
N ASP A 308 14.51 13.59 -1.79
CA ASP A 308 15.77 12.93 -1.44
C ASP A 308 15.71 11.45 -1.84
N VAL A 309 16.06 11.14 -3.09
CA VAL A 309 15.95 9.79 -3.66
C VAL A 309 17.33 9.29 -4.11
N ARG A 310 17.74 8.11 -3.61
CA ARG A 310 18.87 7.38 -4.19
C ARG A 310 18.42 6.72 -5.48
N VAL A 311 19.15 6.96 -6.58
CA VAL A 311 18.87 6.30 -7.86
C VAL A 311 19.85 5.17 -8.10
N ILE A 312 19.32 3.97 -8.34
CA ILE A 312 20.05 2.80 -8.84
C ILE A 312 19.48 2.48 -10.21
N SER A 313 20.30 2.34 -11.22
CA SER A 313 19.88 2.03 -12.59
C SER A 313 20.49 0.74 -13.08
N ALA A 314 19.79 0.02 -13.95
CA ALA A 314 20.27 -1.21 -14.56
C ALA A 314 20.02 -1.20 -16.07
N THR A 315 20.89 -1.88 -16.83
CA THR A 315 20.70 -2.07 -18.26
C THR A 315 21.45 -3.29 -18.77
N ASN A 316 20.92 -3.90 -19.83
CA ASN A 316 21.62 -4.90 -20.64
C ASN A 316 22.17 -4.28 -21.94
N ALA A 317 21.80 -3.03 -22.26
CA ALA A 317 22.25 -2.35 -23.48
C ALA A 317 23.68 -1.81 -23.37
N ASP A 318 24.37 -1.75 -24.47
CA ASP A 318 25.64 -1.02 -24.60
C ASP A 318 25.32 0.50 -24.64
N LEU A 319 25.45 1.17 -23.48
CA LEU A 319 25.24 2.61 -23.40
C LEU A 319 26.27 3.41 -24.18
N GLY A 320 27.48 2.88 -24.38
CA GLY A 320 28.50 3.53 -25.23
C GLY A 320 28.04 3.63 -26.68
N ALA A 321 27.51 2.53 -27.22
CA ALA A 321 26.94 2.52 -28.58
C ALA A 321 25.71 3.44 -28.67
N LYS A 322 24.81 3.46 -27.65
CA LYS A 322 23.66 4.35 -27.63
C LYS A 322 24.03 5.83 -27.49
N ILE A 323 25.12 6.17 -26.81
CA ILE A 323 25.65 7.52 -26.75
C ILE A 323 26.18 7.95 -28.14
N ALA A 324 26.92 7.06 -28.80
CA ALA A 324 27.45 7.32 -30.12
C ALA A 324 26.36 7.51 -31.20
N SER A 325 25.23 6.79 -31.09
CA SER A 325 24.05 6.95 -31.97
C SER A 325 23.16 8.16 -31.60
N GLY A 326 23.35 8.78 -30.42
CA GLY A 326 22.49 9.88 -29.93
C GLY A 326 21.21 9.44 -29.23
N ASP A 327 20.99 8.13 -29.01
CA ASP A 327 19.82 7.57 -28.34
C ASP A 327 19.90 7.72 -26.80
N PHE A 328 21.11 7.90 -26.26
CA PHE A 328 21.33 8.12 -24.84
C PHE A 328 22.26 9.31 -24.60
N ARG A 329 21.91 10.16 -23.62
CA ARG A 329 22.68 11.36 -23.30
C ARG A 329 23.94 11.03 -22.52
N GLN A 330 25.06 11.58 -22.94
CA GLN A 330 26.36 11.41 -22.29
C GLN A 330 26.41 12.04 -20.88
N ASP A 331 25.77 13.20 -20.68
CA ASP A 331 25.69 13.87 -19.38
C ASP A 331 24.92 13.03 -18.33
N LEU A 332 23.79 12.44 -18.72
CA LEU A 332 23.05 11.53 -17.88
C LEU A 332 23.87 10.28 -17.53
N TYR A 333 24.57 9.70 -18.48
CA TYR A 333 25.45 8.54 -18.24
C TYR A 333 26.43 8.83 -17.09
N PHE A 334 27.18 9.94 -17.14
CA PHE A 334 28.13 10.28 -16.08
C PHE A 334 27.48 10.54 -14.73
N ARG A 335 26.22 10.97 -14.70
CA ARG A 335 25.49 11.19 -13.46
C ARG A 335 24.97 9.88 -12.84
N LEU A 336 24.60 8.91 -13.67
CA LEU A 336 24.15 7.57 -13.25
C LEU A 336 25.33 6.66 -12.90
N ALA A 337 26.41 6.68 -13.69
CA ALA A 337 27.56 5.80 -13.60
C ALA A 337 28.64 6.29 -12.61
N ARG A 338 28.24 6.87 -11.46
CA ARG A 338 29.21 7.25 -10.41
C ARG A 338 29.89 6.02 -9.79
N PHE A 339 29.18 4.91 -9.72
CA PHE A 339 29.75 3.60 -9.43
C PHE A 339 29.10 2.58 -10.37
N ILE A 340 29.93 1.69 -10.94
CA ILE A 340 29.46 0.68 -11.88
C ILE A 340 29.64 -0.69 -11.25
N VAL A 341 28.56 -1.49 -11.23
CA VAL A 341 28.58 -2.90 -10.84
C VAL A 341 28.27 -3.73 -12.08
N GLN A 342 29.19 -4.58 -12.49
CA GLN A 342 28.99 -5.47 -13.63
C GLN A 342 28.57 -6.86 -13.15
N THR A 343 27.40 -7.34 -13.61
CA THR A 343 26.93 -8.70 -13.33
C THR A 343 27.41 -9.66 -14.42
N PRO A 344 28.22 -10.68 -14.08
CA PRO A 344 28.78 -11.60 -15.06
C PRO A 344 27.70 -12.54 -15.59
N PRO A 345 27.74 -12.91 -16.87
CA PRO A 345 26.87 -13.94 -17.41
C PRO A 345 27.19 -15.31 -16.78
N LEU A 346 26.18 -16.19 -16.76
CA LEU A 346 26.29 -17.48 -16.04
C LEU A 346 27.39 -18.39 -16.63
N ARG A 347 27.64 -18.32 -17.94
CA ARG A 347 28.70 -19.05 -18.61
C ARG A 347 30.13 -18.70 -18.15
N GLU A 348 30.35 -17.53 -17.54
CA GLU A 348 31.62 -17.11 -16.96
C GLU A 348 31.82 -17.55 -15.51
N ARG A 349 30.80 -18.19 -14.91
CA ARG A 349 30.80 -18.70 -13.52
C ARG A 349 30.16 -20.09 -13.42
N PRO A 350 30.66 -21.08 -14.19
CA PRO A 350 30.08 -22.44 -14.21
C PRO A 350 30.12 -23.13 -12.84
N GLU A 351 31.05 -22.76 -11.95
CA GLU A 351 31.16 -23.24 -10.60
C GLU A 351 29.97 -22.88 -9.71
N ASP A 352 29.18 -21.88 -10.07
CA ASP A 352 27.98 -21.49 -9.33
C ASP A 352 26.74 -22.29 -9.76
N ILE A 353 26.77 -22.94 -10.94
CA ILE A 353 25.61 -23.68 -11.49
C ILE A 353 25.11 -24.77 -10.56
N PRO A 354 25.95 -25.65 -9.97
CA PRO A 354 25.48 -26.68 -9.06
C PRO A 354 24.73 -26.13 -7.84
N LEU A 355 25.25 -25.02 -7.26
CA LEU A 355 24.63 -24.35 -6.11
C LEU A 355 23.28 -23.74 -6.47
N LEU A 356 23.20 -23.09 -7.63
CA LEU A 356 21.96 -22.51 -8.14
C LEU A 356 20.91 -23.59 -8.45
N CYS A 357 21.32 -24.70 -9.05
CA CYS A 357 20.44 -25.84 -9.30
C CYS A 357 19.84 -26.39 -7.99
N GLN A 358 20.69 -26.64 -7.00
CA GLN A 358 20.23 -27.16 -5.70
C GLN A 358 19.28 -26.17 -5.01
N HIS A 359 19.59 -24.90 -5.08
CA HIS A 359 18.71 -23.85 -4.53
C HIS A 359 17.34 -23.85 -5.20
N PHE A 360 17.27 -23.85 -6.54
CA PHE A 360 16.00 -23.84 -7.26
C PHE A 360 15.22 -25.12 -7.06
N LEU A 361 15.88 -26.28 -6.97
CA LEU A 361 15.24 -27.54 -6.63
C LEU A 361 14.58 -27.49 -5.25
N ASN A 362 15.30 -26.99 -4.25
CA ASN A 362 14.75 -26.83 -2.91
C ASN A 362 13.54 -25.88 -2.89
N LEU A 363 13.69 -24.73 -3.58
CA LEU A 363 12.63 -23.73 -3.67
C LEU A 363 11.34 -24.28 -4.28
N PHE A 364 11.44 -24.93 -5.44
CA PHE A 364 10.27 -25.46 -6.14
C PHE A 364 9.69 -26.69 -5.45
N ALA A 365 10.53 -27.53 -4.84
CA ALA A 365 10.04 -28.68 -4.07
C ALA A 365 9.22 -28.23 -2.85
N GLU A 366 9.67 -27.18 -2.15
CA GLU A 366 8.91 -26.57 -1.05
C GLU A 366 7.58 -25.98 -1.54
N GLU A 367 7.59 -25.23 -2.66
CA GLU A 367 6.37 -24.67 -3.27
C GLU A 367 5.37 -25.76 -3.70
N MET A 368 5.86 -26.91 -4.14
CA MET A 368 5.04 -28.07 -4.56
C MET A 368 4.68 -29.02 -3.39
N GLY A 369 5.16 -28.75 -2.18
CA GLY A 369 4.90 -29.58 -1.01
C GLY A 369 5.54 -30.98 -1.06
N MET A 370 6.70 -31.12 -1.71
CA MET A 370 7.41 -32.36 -1.92
C MET A 370 8.86 -32.30 -1.44
N ALA A 371 9.50 -33.43 -1.25
CA ALA A 371 10.93 -33.49 -0.97
C ALA A 371 11.72 -33.10 -2.25
N ALA A 372 12.78 -32.29 -2.10
CA ALA A 372 13.63 -31.93 -3.24
C ALA A 372 14.33 -33.18 -3.81
N PRO A 373 14.11 -33.52 -5.09
CA PRO A 373 14.76 -34.66 -5.71
C PRO A 373 16.25 -34.36 -5.98
N GLY A 374 17.03 -35.43 -6.10
CA GLY A 374 18.42 -35.32 -6.53
C GLY A 374 18.55 -34.93 -8.01
N LEU A 375 19.66 -34.32 -8.35
CA LEU A 375 20.09 -34.09 -9.73
C LEU A 375 21.12 -35.16 -10.11
N ALA A 376 20.85 -35.91 -11.16
CA ALA A 376 21.76 -36.94 -11.63
C ALA A 376 23.05 -36.35 -12.21
N PRO A 377 24.22 -36.99 -12.12
CA PRO A 377 25.49 -36.46 -12.59
C PRO A 377 25.47 -36.09 -14.07
N ASP A 378 24.85 -36.88 -14.94
CA ASP A 378 24.71 -36.64 -16.37
C ASP A 378 23.94 -35.35 -16.71
N ALA A 379 22.92 -35.04 -15.88
CA ALA A 379 22.15 -33.79 -15.99
C ALA A 379 23.00 -32.61 -15.53
N LEU A 380 23.72 -32.75 -14.41
CA LEU A 380 24.58 -31.69 -13.87
C LEU A 380 25.73 -31.36 -14.82
N ASP A 381 26.42 -32.36 -15.34
CA ASP A 381 27.53 -32.21 -16.30
C ASP A 381 27.05 -31.44 -17.55
N TRP A 382 25.86 -31.78 -18.03
CA TRP A 382 25.30 -31.05 -19.17
C TRP A 382 24.95 -29.59 -18.81
N LEU A 383 24.35 -29.35 -17.64
CA LEU A 383 24.00 -28.00 -17.20
C LEU A 383 25.22 -27.12 -17.04
N THR A 384 26.35 -27.64 -16.56
CA THR A 384 27.60 -26.86 -16.39
C THR A 384 28.26 -26.48 -17.72
N THR A 385 28.00 -27.23 -18.81
CA THR A 385 28.54 -26.96 -20.15
C THR A 385 27.61 -26.12 -21.02
N TYR A 386 26.34 -25.96 -20.63
CA TYR A 386 25.38 -25.19 -21.41
C TYR A 386 25.61 -23.69 -21.26
N PRO A 387 25.59 -22.88 -22.35
CA PRO A 387 25.99 -21.46 -22.31
C PRO A 387 24.97 -20.50 -21.67
N PHE A 388 23.76 -20.93 -21.39
CA PHE A 388 22.69 -20.15 -20.77
C PHE A 388 22.52 -18.74 -21.35
N PRO A 389 22.04 -18.55 -22.59
CA PRO A 389 21.79 -17.22 -23.15
C PRO A 389 20.81 -16.39 -22.33
N GLY A 390 19.87 -17.01 -21.59
CA GLY A 390 18.97 -16.37 -20.63
C GLY A 390 19.48 -16.35 -19.19
N ASN A 391 20.74 -16.73 -18.97
CA ASN A 391 21.43 -16.68 -17.69
C ASN A 391 20.68 -17.43 -16.55
N VAL A 392 20.65 -16.87 -15.36
CA VAL A 392 20.00 -17.47 -14.15
C VAL A 392 18.49 -17.60 -14.35
N ARG A 393 17.86 -16.68 -15.11
CA ARG A 393 16.42 -16.78 -15.40
C ARG A 393 16.10 -18.02 -16.24
N GLU A 394 16.93 -18.33 -17.22
CA GLU A 394 16.78 -19.55 -18.03
C GLU A 394 17.05 -20.80 -17.20
N LEU A 395 18.11 -20.83 -16.40
CA LEU A 395 18.41 -21.93 -15.50
C LEU A 395 17.24 -22.21 -14.55
N LYS A 396 16.69 -21.19 -13.90
CA LYS A 396 15.53 -21.30 -13.01
C LYS A 396 14.36 -21.98 -13.71
N ASN A 397 13.96 -21.46 -14.90
CA ASN A 397 12.84 -22.03 -15.67
C ASN A 397 13.11 -23.46 -16.15
N LEU A 398 14.38 -23.77 -16.44
CA LEU A 398 14.78 -25.10 -16.90
C LEU A 398 14.70 -26.12 -15.77
N ILE A 399 15.16 -25.79 -14.56
CA ILE A 399 15.06 -26.64 -13.37
C ILE A 399 13.60 -26.87 -12.99
N GLU A 400 12.75 -25.84 -13.02
CA GLU A 400 11.30 -25.97 -12.73
C GLU A 400 10.64 -27.00 -13.68
N ARG A 401 10.89 -26.85 -14.99
CA ARG A 401 10.35 -27.79 -16.00
C ARG A 401 10.89 -29.21 -15.83
N ALA A 402 12.19 -29.33 -15.54
CA ALA A 402 12.81 -30.63 -15.33
C ALA A 402 12.22 -31.34 -14.09
N LEU A 403 11.93 -30.60 -13.03
CA LEU A 403 11.27 -31.11 -11.83
C LEU A 403 9.85 -31.63 -12.14
N ILE A 404 9.07 -30.86 -12.89
CA ILE A 404 7.74 -31.28 -13.35
C ILE A 404 7.83 -32.52 -14.25
N ALA A 405 8.76 -32.53 -15.22
CA ALA A 405 8.95 -33.65 -16.16
C ALA A 405 9.41 -34.93 -15.47
N SER A 406 10.18 -34.84 -14.38
CA SER A 406 10.63 -36.00 -13.60
C SER A 406 9.53 -36.60 -12.73
N GLY A 407 8.41 -35.87 -12.53
CA GLY A 407 7.35 -36.25 -11.61
C GLY A 407 7.84 -36.38 -10.14
N GLY A 408 8.76 -35.49 -9.74
CA GLY A 408 9.36 -35.48 -8.40
C GLY A 408 10.42 -36.53 -8.13
N ARG A 409 10.84 -37.27 -9.16
CA ARG A 409 11.97 -38.24 -9.07
C ARG A 409 13.29 -37.51 -9.43
N ALA A 410 14.42 -38.22 -9.24
CA ALA A 410 15.73 -37.71 -9.62
C ALA A 410 15.73 -37.17 -11.06
N ILE A 411 16.26 -35.97 -11.22
CA ILE A 411 16.31 -35.29 -12.52
C ILE A 411 17.50 -35.84 -13.30
N GLU A 412 17.22 -36.58 -14.35
CA GLU A 412 18.18 -37.09 -15.31
C GLU A 412 18.27 -36.17 -16.54
N ARG A 413 19.30 -36.33 -17.36
CA ARG A 413 19.52 -35.55 -18.59
C ARG A 413 18.27 -35.54 -19.51
N LYS A 414 17.54 -36.65 -19.60
CA LYS A 414 16.32 -36.76 -20.43
C LYS A 414 15.19 -35.81 -20.01
N HIS A 415 15.17 -35.35 -18.75
CA HIS A 415 14.16 -34.40 -18.24
C HIS A 415 14.54 -32.95 -18.52
N VAL A 416 15.80 -32.68 -18.89
CA VAL A 416 16.32 -31.34 -19.15
C VAL A 416 16.09 -30.96 -20.62
N HIS A 417 15.05 -30.17 -20.90
CA HIS A 417 14.69 -29.75 -22.25
C HIS A 417 14.87 -28.24 -22.39
N VAL A 418 15.76 -27.83 -23.31
CA VAL A 418 15.92 -26.42 -23.70
C VAL A 418 14.82 -26.05 -24.68
N LEU A 419 14.10 -24.96 -24.40
CA LEU A 419 13.22 -24.36 -25.41
C LEU A 419 14.10 -23.55 -26.35
N ALA A 420 14.15 -23.95 -27.62
CA ALA A 420 14.80 -23.12 -28.63
C ALA A 420 14.07 -21.78 -28.67
N ALA A 421 14.79 -20.69 -28.37
CA ALA A 421 14.23 -19.35 -28.53
C ALA A 421 13.89 -19.14 -30.02
N PRO A 422 12.71 -18.58 -30.34
CA PRO A 422 12.42 -18.21 -31.72
C PRO A 422 13.46 -17.20 -32.19
N GLY A 423 14.39 -17.62 -33.09
CA GLY A 423 15.40 -16.74 -33.65
C GLY A 423 16.88 -17.09 -33.36
N THR A 424 17.19 -18.03 -32.48
CA THR A 424 18.54 -18.52 -32.31
C THR A 424 18.79 -19.69 -33.25
N ALA A 425 19.55 -19.44 -34.29
CA ALA A 425 20.08 -20.47 -35.18
C ALA A 425 20.86 -21.50 -34.35
N SER A 426 20.40 -22.73 -34.42
CA SER A 426 21.04 -24.00 -34.05
C SER A 426 22.47 -23.95 -33.53
N LEU A 427 22.61 -24.31 -32.20
CA LEU A 427 23.85 -24.96 -31.73
C LEU A 427 24.07 -26.28 -32.50
N PRO A 428 25.33 -26.72 -32.72
CA PRO A 428 25.61 -27.88 -33.51
C PRO A 428 24.92 -29.14 -32.94
N ARG A 429 23.94 -29.65 -33.63
CA ARG A 429 23.47 -31.03 -33.42
C ARG A 429 24.65 -31.94 -33.70
N GLU A 430 25.00 -32.79 -32.74
CA GLU A 430 25.84 -33.97 -33.01
C GLU A 430 25.40 -34.60 -34.33
N SER A 431 26.38 -34.72 -35.21
CA SER A 431 26.23 -35.21 -36.58
C SER A 431 25.63 -36.60 -36.63
N ARG A 432 24.30 -36.67 -36.82
CA ARG A 432 23.72 -37.80 -37.52
C ARG A 432 23.99 -37.54 -39.02
N PRO A 433 24.50 -38.51 -39.78
CA PRO A 433 24.78 -38.29 -41.18
C PRO A 433 23.51 -37.87 -41.89
N ALA A 434 23.50 -36.67 -42.43
CA ALA A 434 22.41 -36.15 -43.24
C ALA A 434 22.24 -36.98 -44.50
N PRO A 435 21.03 -37.34 -44.91
CA PRO A 435 20.82 -37.75 -46.30
C PRO A 435 21.07 -36.52 -47.16
N ALA A 436 22.04 -36.65 -48.05
CA ALA A 436 22.38 -35.66 -49.04
C ALA A 436 21.16 -35.35 -49.91
N ALA A 437 20.81 -34.08 -50.01
CA ALA A 437 20.25 -33.37 -51.15
C ALA A 437 19.40 -32.16 -50.73
N SER A 438 20.03 -31.04 -50.41
CA SER A 438 19.41 -29.72 -50.61
C SER A 438 19.58 -29.38 -52.09
N ALA A 439 18.68 -29.93 -52.92
CA ALA A 439 18.54 -29.43 -54.28
C ALA A 439 17.90 -28.02 -54.18
N ASN A 440 18.56 -27.01 -54.70
CA ASN A 440 18.07 -25.67 -54.90
C ASN A 440 16.71 -25.73 -55.60
N LEU A 441 15.65 -25.33 -54.91
CA LEU A 441 14.36 -25.10 -55.54
C LEU A 441 14.50 -23.86 -56.45
N PRO A 442 13.99 -23.92 -57.69
CA PRO A 442 14.00 -22.74 -58.54
C PRO A 442 13.23 -21.59 -57.91
N LEU A 443 13.68 -20.36 -58.11
CA LEU A 443 12.99 -19.15 -57.66
C LEU A 443 11.66 -18.88 -58.39
N ASN A 444 11.47 -19.51 -59.54
CA ASN A 444 10.20 -19.48 -60.29
C ASN A 444 9.21 -20.42 -59.63
N LEU A 445 8.04 -19.87 -59.23
CA LEU A 445 7.00 -20.60 -58.48
C LEU A 445 6.47 -21.80 -59.25
N GLU A 446 6.32 -21.72 -60.61
CA GLU A 446 5.83 -22.81 -61.43
C GLU A 446 6.84 -23.96 -61.54
N GLU A 447 8.11 -23.63 -61.68
CA GLU A 447 9.23 -24.61 -61.72
C GLU A 447 9.39 -25.26 -60.33
N ALA A 448 9.32 -24.50 -59.26
CA ALA A 448 9.37 -25.03 -57.90
C ALA A 448 8.22 -25.98 -57.61
N GLU A 449 7.00 -25.64 -58.03
CA GLU A 449 5.82 -26.49 -57.88
C GLU A 449 6.02 -27.82 -58.64
N ASN A 450 6.52 -27.81 -59.89
CA ASN A 450 6.80 -29.02 -60.68
C ASN A 450 7.82 -29.92 -59.98
N VAL A 451 8.91 -29.35 -59.44
CA VAL A 451 9.94 -30.11 -58.72
C VAL A 451 9.38 -30.74 -57.44
N LEU A 452 8.51 -30.01 -56.71
CA LEU A 452 7.86 -30.53 -55.49
C LEU A 452 6.87 -31.65 -55.80
N ILE A 453 6.05 -31.54 -56.87
CA ILE A 453 5.12 -32.57 -57.30
C ILE A 453 5.87 -33.82 -57.71
N GLN A 454 6.92 -33.68 -58.52
CA GLN A 454 7.74 -34.80 -58.96
C GLN A 454 8.38 -35.55 -57.77
N ARG A 455 8.95 -34.86 -56.83
CA ARG A 455 9.53 -35.47 -55.61
C ARG A 455 8.44 -36.17 -54.78
N ALA A 456 7.24 -35.58 -54.62
CA ALA A 456 6.19 -36.21 -53.89
C ALA A 456 5.70 -37.49 -54.54
N LEU A 457 5.60 -37.53 -55.89
CA LEU A 457 5.28 -38.72 -56.67
C LEU A 457 6.36 -39.80 -56.57
N GLU A 458 7.64 -39.43 -56.64
CA GLU A 458 8.77 -40.36 -56.42
C GLU A 458 8.74 -40.95 -55.00
N GLN A 459 8.48 -40.13 -53.98
CA GLN A 459 8.43 -40.56 -52.58
C GLN A 459 7.24 -41.48 -52.28
N THR A 460 6.12 -41.28 -52.99
CA THR A 460 4.90 -42.08 -52.87
C THR A 460 4.78 -43.19 -53.92
N ARG A 461 5.86 -43.46 -54.64
CA ARG A 461 5.91 -44.49 -55.71
C ARG A 461 4.78 -44.37 -56.73
N GLY A 462 4.45 -43.15 -57.14
CA GLY A 462 3.42 -42.88 -58.13
C GLY A 462 1.98 -42.71 -57.54
N ASN A 463 1.79 -42.89 -56.25
CA ASN A 463 0.46 -42.73 -55.67
C ASN A 463 0.05 -41.24 -55.55
N VAL A 464 -0.73 -40.77 -56.53
CA VAL A 464 -1.20 -39.39 -56.66
C VAL A 464 -2.06 -38.95 -55.46
N ALA A 465 -2.81 -39.88 -54.86
CA ALA A 465 -3.66 -39.56 -53.72
C ALA A 465 -2.84 -39.21 -52.46
N GLU A 466 -1.76 -39.92 -52.27
CA GLU A 466 -0.84 -39.76 -51.15
C GLU A 466 0.10 -38.56 -51.38
N ALA A 467 0.61 -38.35 -52.60
CA ALA A 467 1.39 -37.19 -53.01
C ALA A 467 0.58 -35.89 -52.83
N ALA A 468 -0.72 -35.87 -53.16
CA ALA A 468 -1.56 -34.71 -52.94
C ALA A 468 -1.76 -34.36 -51.44
N ARG A 469 -1.87 -35.36 -50.56
CA ARG A 469 -1.92 -35.16 -49.09
C ARG A 469 -0.59 -34.63 -48.59
N LEU A 470 0.54 -35.13 -49.06
CA LEU A 470 1.91 -34.74 -48.66
C LEU A 470 2.18 -33.27 -48.99
N LEU A 471 1.69 -32.83 -50.16
CA LEU A 471 1.82 -31.46 -50.67
C LEU A 471 0.73 -30.50 -50.22
N GLY A 472 -0.31 -30.96 -49.56
CA GLY A 472 -1.45 -30.13 -49.15
C GLY A 472 -2.25 -29.55 -50.29
N VAL A 473 -2.27 -30.21 -51.46
CA VAL A 473 -2.96 -29.73 -52.68
C VAL A 473 -4.05 -30.69 -53.13
N ASN A 474 -4.98 -30.19 -53.99
CA ASN A 474 -6.02 -31.03 -54.56
C ASN A 474 -5.41 -31.93 -55.67
N ARG A 475 -5.83 -33.21 -55.75
CA ARG A 475 -5.41 -34.21 -56.76
C ARG A 475 -5.52 -33.70 -58.19
N SER A 476 -6.55 -32.92 -58.54
CA SER A 476 -6.72 -32.30 -59.82
C SER A 476 -5.59 -31.37 -60.25
N ARG A 477 -4.84 -30.78 -59.26
CA ARG A 477 -3.68 -29.92 -59.52
C ARG A 477 -2.46 -30.73 -59.95
N ILE A 478 -2.27 -31.95 -59.44
CA ILE A 478 -1.23 -32.88 -59.85
C ILE A 478 -1.52 -33.41 -61.25
N TYR A 479 -2.77 -33.88 -61.52
CA TYR A 479 -3.15 -34.38 -62.84
C TYR A 479 -3.03 -33.34 -63.96
N ARG A 480 -3.29 -32.07 -63.69
CA ARG A 480 -3.16 -30.98 -64.67
C ARG A 480 -1.70 -30.77 -65.14
N ARG A 481 -0.73 -31.00 -64.25
CA ARG A 481 0.69 -30.80 -64.51
C ARG A 481 1.41 -32.07 -65.01
N PHE A 482 0.93 -33.23 -64.60
CA PHE A 482 1.49 -34.55 -65.00
C PHE A 482 0.38 -35.50 -65.51
N PRO A 483 -0.07 -35.34 -66.76
CA PRO A 483 -1.18 -36.15 -67.31
C PRO A 483 -0.91 -37.64 -67.40
N GLN A 484 0.40 -38.07 -67.37
CA GLN A 484 0.76 -39.49 -67.56
C GLN A 484 0.68 -40.33 -66.23
N SER A 485 0.24 -39.82 -65.14
CA SER A 485 0.09 -40.55 -63.88
C SER A 485 -1.28 -41.30 -63.77
N ASN A 486 -1.92 -41.57 -64.87
CA ASN A 486 -3.27 -42.18 -64.91
C ASN A 486 -3.29 -43.69 -65.21
N GLU A 487 -2.10 -44.31 -65.26
CA GLU A 487 -2.02 -45.78 -65.49
C GLU A 487 -1.16 -46.40 -64.38
N THR A 488 -1.83 -46.76 -63.26
CA THR A 488 -1.68 -48.02 -62.51
C THR A 488 -2.64 -48.01 -61.31
#